data_654347927f4e64784a8d45998b79c7f5
#
_entry.id   654347927f4e64784a8d45998b79c7f5
#
_cell.length_a   1.000
_cell.length_b   1.000
_cell.length_c   1.000
_cell.angle_alpha   90.00
_cell.angle_beta   90.00
_cell.angle_gamma   90.00
#
_symmetry.space_group_name_H-M   'P 1'
#
loop_
_entity.id
_entity.type
_entity.pdbx_description
1 polymer ?
#
loop_
_entity_poly.entity_id
_entity_poly.type
_entity_poly.pdbx_seq_one_letter_code
_entity_poly.pdbx_strand_id
1 'polypeptide(L)'
;MYINRFDILSAQSSIYVSFCAPYIECNPGANQVTWICPVNDADYLGAAQAATDACQSDNRSLDKRQQAIVAIAAFTGKGELGGLRGALKQGLSAGMTVNEIKEVLIHAYAYCGFPRSLRAIQTFMALLDERKATGIEDPVGRDASPVANTGDKFSRGRDILSALNGLPADAPASGFALFAPTIEKFLKEHLFCDIFERGLLTYKERELATVSILAGVGGVEPMAYGHIGICLHLGLTPMQMQSVFDIVETNLGKASAEPMRKILDNLTKRQ
;
A
#
# COMPACT_ATOMS: atom_id res chain seq x y z
N MET A 1 16.46 -36.94 -14.66
CA MET A 1 17.49 -35.96 -15.00
C MET A 1 17.37 -34.85 -13.97
N TYR A 2 18.26 -34.84 -12.98
CA TYR A 2 18.19 -33.92 -11.82
C TYR A 2 18.76 -32.59 -12.24
N ILE A 3 17.98 -31.51 -12.10
CA ILE A 3 18.47 -30.14 -12.26
C ILE A 3 18.61 -29.55 -10.86
N ASN A 4 19.86 -29.56 -10.36
CA ASN A 4 20.24 -28.74 -9.21
C ASN A 4 20.32 -27.27 -9.69
N ARG A 5 19.39 -26.44 -9.34
CA ARG A 5 19.54 -24.99 -9.44
C ARG A 5 19.52 -24.38 -8.04
N PHE A 6 20.70 -23.98 -7.61
CA PHE A 6 20.86 -23.04 -6.52
C PHE A 6 20.89 -21.65 -7.12
N ASP A 7 19.77 -20.97 -7.13
CA ASP A 7 19.74 -19.54 -7.36
C ASP A 7 18.85 -18.91 -6.30
N ILE A 8 19.49 -18.18 -5.42
CA ILE A 8 18.81 -17.31 -4.46
C ILE A 8 18.33 -16.10 -5.26
N LEU A 9 17.09 -16.11 -5.73
CA LEU A 9 16.44 -14.94 -6.26
C LEU A 9 15.73 -14.22 -5.12
N SER A 10 16.36 -13.15 -4.67
CA SER A 10 15.75 -12.15 -3.79
C SER A 10 14.62 -11.46 -4.56
N ALA A 11 13.39 -11.77 -4.25
CA ALA A 11 12.17 -11.03 -4.56
C ALA A 11 10.95 -11.89 -4.92
N GLN A 12 11.07 -13.22 -4.83
CA GLN A 12 9.91 -14.11 -4.93
C GLN A 12 10.04 -15.12 -3.80
N SER A 13 8.96 -15.31 -3.04
CA SER A 13 8.92 -16.12 -1.82
C SER A 13 9.16 -17.59 -2.16
N SER A 14 10.42 -18.00 -2.24
CA SER A 14 10.83 -19.39 -2.35
C SER A 14 11.48 -19.81 -1.04
N ILE A 15 10.91 -20.80 -0.36
CA ILE A 15 11.43 -21.35 0.89
C ILE A 15 12.18 -22.66 0.56
N TYR A 16 13.48 -22.71 0.88
CA TYR A 16 14.30 -23.91 0.74
C TYR A 16 14.41 -24.63 2.09
N VAL A 17 14.10 -25.92 2.10
CA VAL A 17 14.36 -26.80 3.23
C VAL A 17 15.32 -27.89 2.78
N SER A 18 16.51 -27.81 3.31
CA SER A 18 17.74 -28.66 3.29
C SER A 18 17.80 -29.96 2.45
N PHE A 19 18.90 -30.15 1.76
CA PHE A 19 19.44 -31.36 1.06
C PHE A 19 18.42 -32.40 0.56
N CYS A 20 18.06 -32.30 -0.70
CA CYS A 20 17.00 -33.09 -1.37
C CYS A 20 15.57 -32.64 -1.07
N ALA A 21 15.37 -31.35 -0.81
CA ALA A 21 14.08 -30.79 -0.49
C ALA A 21 13.20 -30.56 -1.72
N PRO A 22 11.88 -30.75 -1.61
CA PRO A 22 10.94 -30.35 -2.64
C PRO A 22 10.99 -28.82 -2.84
N TYR A 23 10.97 -28.39 -4.10
CA TYR A 23 10.84 -26.99 -4.45
C TYR A 23 9.37 -26.57 -4.31
N ILE A 24 9.13 -25.51 -3.57
CA ILE A 24 7.79 -24.92 -3.39
C ILE A 24 7.80 -23.57 -4.07
N GLU A 25 7.00 -23.40 -5.10
CA GLU A 25 6.78 -22.13 -5.75
C GLU A 25 5.44 -21.55 -5.30
N CYS A 26 5.49 -20.42 -4.57
CA CYS A 26 4.33 -19.64 -4.26
C CYS A 26 4.04 -18.69 -5.42
N ASN A 27 2.90 -18.87 -6.09
CA ASN A 27 2.38 -17.90 -7.05
C ASN A 27 1.26 -17.11 -6.39
N PRO A 28 1.52 -15.87 -5.91
CA PRO A 28 0.54 -15.08 -5.19
C PRO A 28 -0.70 -14.71 -6.01
N GLY A 29 -0.58 -14.70 -7.34
CA GLY A 29 -1.68 -14.35 -8.25
C GLY A 29 -2.62 -15.50 -8.58
N ALA A 30 -2.20 -16.76 -8.38
CA ALA A 30 -2.97 -17.92 -8.78
C ALA A 30 -3.50 -18.77 -7.62
N ASN A 31 -3.18 -18.44 -6.38
CA ASN A 31 -3.50 -19.23 -5.17
C ASN A 31 -3.09 -20.72 -5.32
N GLN A 32 -2.03 -21.00 -6.12
CA GLN A 32 -1.55 -22.33 -6.42
C GLN A 32 -0.14 -22.54 -5.88
N VAL A 33 0.04 -23.67 -5.20
CA VAL A 33 1.34 -24.18 -4.77
C VAL A 33 1.66 -25.35 -5.68
N THR A 34 2.75 -25.25 -6.44
CA THR A 34 3.19 -26.32 -7.34
C THR A 34 4.24 -27.18 -6.64
N TRP A 35 3.98 -28.48 -6.54
CA TRP A 35 4.85 -29.49 -5.94
C TRP A 35 5.68 -30.18 -7.01
N ILE A 36 6.97 -30.23 -6.81
CA ILE A 36 7.87 -31.03 -7.66
C ILE A 36 8.71 -31.92 -6.75
N CYS A 37 8.13 -33.02 -6.23
CA CYS A 37 8.90 -34.12 -5.65
C CYS A 37 8.11 -35.41 -5.55
N PRO A 38 8.74 -36.57 -5.83
CA PRO A 38 8.08 -37.90 -5.88
C PRO A 38 8.16 -38.71 -4.58
N VAL A 39 8.39 -38.12 -3.41
CA VAL A 39 8.61 -38.88 -2.16
C VAL A 39 7.43 -38.72 -1.23
N ASN A 40 6.77 -39.85 -0.92
CA ASN A 40 5.69 -39.99 0.06
C ASN A 40 6.29 -40.17 1.46
N ASP A 41 6.69 -39.11 2.11
CA ASP A 41 7.11 -39.14 3.51
C ASP A 41 6.24 -38.20 4.35
N ALA A 42 5.66 -38.69 5.45
CA ALA A 42 4.70 -37.97 6.28
C ALA A 42 5.29 -36.68 6.89
N ASP A 43 6.59 -36.69 7.17
CA ASP A 43 7.30 -35.49 7.71
C ASP A 43 7.39 -34.36 6.67
N TYR A 44 7.46 -34.69 5.39
CA TYR A 44 7.46 -33.72 4.30
C TYR A 44 6.07 -33.12 4.05
N LEU A 45 5.01 -33.90 4.25
CA LEU A 45 3.64 -33.40 4.12
C LEU A 45 3.33 -32.34 5.18
N GLY A 46 3.84 -32.52 6.42
CA GLY A 46 3.68 -31.54 7.50
C GLY A 46 4.43 -30.23 7.22
N ALA A 47 5.68 -30.33 6.74
CA ALA A 47 6.48 -29.15 6.37
C ALA A 47 5.87 -28.40 5.17
N ALA A 48 5.35 -29.14 4.22
CA ALA A 48 4.69 -28.62 3.05
C ALA A 48 3.36 -27.91 3.38
N GLN A 49 2.56 -28.51 4.25
CA GLN A 49 1.33 -27.87 4.74
C GLN A 49 1.65 -26.58 5.52
N ALA A 50 2.67 -26.60 6.39
CA ALA A 50 3.12 -25.41 7.12
C ALA A 50 3.61 -24.31 6.17
N ALA A 51 4.33 -24.67 5.10
CA ALA A 51 4.77 -23.69 4.09
C ALA A 51 3.60 -23.15 3.25
N THR A 52 2.61 -24.00 2.94
CA THR A 52 1.37 -23.59 2.26
C THR A 52 0.56 -22.66 3.16
N ASP A 53 0.42 -22.97 4.44
CA ASP A 53 -0.29 -22.17 5.43
C ASP A 53 0.44 -20.83 5.67
N ALA A 54 1.78 -20.82 5.69
CA ALA A 54 2.59 -19.62 5.77
C ALA A 54 2.43 -18.74 4.52
N CYS A 55 2.48 -19.34 3.32
CA CYS A 55 2.25 -18.64 2.06
C CYS A 55 0.82 -18.08 1.95
N GLN A 56 -0.18 -18.83 2.44
CA GLN A 56 -1.57 -18.39 2.49
C GLN A 56 -1.81 -17.34 3.58
N SER A 57 -1.10 -17.39 4.72
CA SER A 57 -1.19 -16.38 5.76
C SER A 57 -0.57 -15.05 5.32
N ASP A 58 0.54 -15.10 4.59
CA ASP A 58 1.19 -13.92 4.01
C ASP A 58 0.27 -13.20 3.00
N ASN A 59 -0.60 -13.94 2.33
CA ASN A 59 -1.56 -13.39 1.36
C ASN A 59 -2.90 -12.95 1.98
N ARG A 60 -3.12 -13.19 3.27
CA ARG A 60 -4.39 -12.87 3.98
C ARG A 60 -4.31 -11.61 4.83
N SER A 61 -3.14 -11.20 5.28
CA SER A 61 -2.97 -10.07 6.19
C SER A 61 -2.03 -9.02 5.62
N LEU A 62 -2.19 -7.79 6.07
CA LEU A 62 -1.23 -6.72 5.85
C LEU A 62 0.00 -6.96 6.73
N ASP A 63 1.20 -6.73 6.20
CA ASP A 63 2.41 -6.71 7.00
C ASP A 63 2.43 -5.50 7.97
N LYS A 64 3.37 -5.50 8.92
CA LYS A 64 3.46 -4.44 9.94
C LYS A 64 3.69 -3.06 9.35
N ARG A 65 4.43 -2.97 8.25
CA ARG A 65 4.69 -1.72 7.54
C ARG A 65 3.42 -1.19 6.87
N GLN A 66 2.69 -2.05 6.18
CA GLN A 66 1.41 -1.71 5.56
C GLN A 66 0.37 -1.29 6.61
N GLN A 67 0.29 -2.00 7.74
CA GLN A 67 -0.58 -1.63 8.86
C GLN A 67 -0.25 -0.24 9.40
N ALA A 68 1.03 0.09 9.53
CA ALA A 68 1.47 1.41 9.97
C ALA A 68 1.12 2.51 8.95
N ILE A 69 1.32 2.25 7.64
CA ILE A 69 0.91 3.17 6.57
C ILE A 69 -0.58 3.48 6.68
N VAL A 70 -1.42 2.45 6.84
CA VAL A 70 -2.88 2.59 6.98
C VAL A 70 -3.23 3.48 8.18
N ALA A 71 -2.65 3.21 9.35
CA ALA A 71 -2.95 3.97 10.57
C ALA A 71 -2.49 5.43 10.47
N ILE A 72 -1.25 5.68 10.00
CA ILE A 72 -0.71 7.03 9.79
C ILE A 72 -1.58 7.82 8.82
N ALA A 73 -1.94 7.21 7.69
CA ALA A 73 -2.74 7.81 6.64
C ALA A 73 -4.17 8.13 7.12
N ALA A 74 -4.81 7.21 7.84
CA ALA A 74 -6.16 7.38 8.36
C ALA A 74 -6.24 8.54 9.37
N PHE A 75 -5.33 8.61 10.36
CA PHE A 75 -5.26 9.71 11.31
C PHE A 75 -4.93 11.04 10.64
N THR A 76 -4.04 11.04 9.64
CA THR A 76 -3.71 12.25 8.86
C THR A 76 -4.95 12.76 8.10
N GLY A 77 -5.67 11.87 7.42
CA GLY A 77 -6.91 12.19 6.72
C GLY A 77 -8.01 12.71 7.66
N LYS A 78 -8.11 12.18 8.86
CA LYS A 78 -9.03 12.65 9.90
C LYS A 78 -8.60 13.99 10.50
N GLY A 79 -7.29 14.27 10.56
CA GLY A 79 -6.72 15.39 11.29
C GLY A 79 -6.66 15.14 12.80
N GLU A 80 -6.66 13.88 13.24
CA GLU A 80 -6.59 13.49 14.65
C GLU A 80 -5.11 13.26 15.02
N LEU A 81 -4.53 14.23 15.75
CA LEU A 81 -3.09 14.28 16.00
C LEU A 81 -2.65 13.39 17.17
N GLY A 82 -3.52 13.12 18.13
CA GLY A 82 -3.22 12.26 19.29
C GLY A 82 -2.93 10.81 18.86
N GLY A 83 -3.84 10.21 18.11
CA GLY A 83 -3.68 8.88 17.54
C GLY A 83 -2.57 8.84 16.48
N LEU A 84 -2.44 9.89 15.65
CA LEU A 84 -1.36 10.00 14.68
C LEU A 84 0.02 9.83 15.33
N ARG A 85 0.25 10.46 16.49
CA ARG A 85 1.52 10.34 17.20
C ARG A 85 1.82 8.88 17.59
N GLY A 86 0.81 8.13 18.03
CA GLY A 86 0.93 6.70 18.31
C GLY A 86 1.26 5.88 17.06
N ALA A 87 0.54 6.15 15.96
CA ALA A 87 0.76 5.49 14.66
C ALA A 87 2.16 5.76 14.08
N LEU A 88 2.67 6.99 14.21
CA LEU A 88 4.04 7.36 13.81
C LEU A 88 5.10 6.56 14.60
N LYS A 89 4.93 6.41 15.92
CA LYS A 89 5.81 5.56 16.74
C LYS A 89 5.77 4.10 16.29
N GLN A 90 4.58 3.59 16.00
CA GLN A 90 4.41 2.22 15.50
C GLN A 90 5.07 2.04 14.13
N GLY A 91 4.98 3.03 13.23
CA GLY A 91 5.66 3.01 11.95
C GLY A 91 7.17 2.90 12.07
N LEU A 92 7.79 3.72 12.93
CA LEU A 92 9.23 3.63 13.23
C LEU A 92 9.58 2.26 13.83
N SER A 93 8.76 1.73 14.75
CA SER A 93 8.97 0.41 15.36
C SER A 93 8.75 -0.75 14.38
N ALA A 94 7.95 -0.57 13.34
CA ALA A 94 7.77 -1.50 12.23
C ALA A 94 8.92 -1.45 11.20
N GLY A 95 9.95 -0.63 11.45
CA GLY A 95 11.12 -0.50 10.59
C GLY A 95 10.97 0.51 9.45
N MET A 96 9.91 1.32 9.44
CA MET A 96 9.82 2.42 8.47
C MET A 96 10.87 3.48 8.79
N THR A 97 11.51 3.98 7.75
CA THR A 97 12.45 5.10 7.85
C THR A 97 11.72 6.43 7.96
N VAL A 98 12.44 7.45 8.45
CA VAL A 98 11.91 8.83 8.53
C VAL A 98 11.43 9.32 7.17
N ASN A 99 12.19 9.04 6.09
CA ASN A 99 11.83 9.48 4.74
C ASN A 99 10.59 8.76 4.20
N GLU A 100 10.39 7.49 4.51
CA GLU A 100 9.20 6.74 4.12
C GLU A 100 7.94 7.25 4.83
N ILE A 101 8.03 7.56 6.12
CA ILE A 101 6.91 8.17 6.86
C ILE A 101 6.63 9.58 6.31
N LYS A 102 7.66 10.39 6.08
CA LYS A 102 7.47 11.70 5.41
C LYS A 102 6.75 11.57 4.08
N GLU A 103 7.06 10.53 3.32
CA GLU A 103 6.41 10.30 2.02
C GLU A 103 4.91 9.99 2.14
N VAL A 104 4.49 9.24 3.17
CA VAL A 104 3.06 9.04 3.46
C VAL A 104 2.37 10.37 3.78
N LEU A 105 3.02 11.22 4.61
CA LEU A 105 2.48 12.51 4.99
C LEU A 105 2.44 13.52 3.83
N ILE A 106 3.46 13.49 2.94
CA ILE A 106 3.49 14.27 1.70
C ILE A 106 2.39 13.80 0.76
N HIS A 107 2.26 12.49 0.55
CA HIS A 107 1.20 11.93 -0.29
C HIS A 107 -0.20 12.37 0.17
N ALA A 108 -0.40 12.45 1.47
CA ALA A 108 -1.69 12.81 2.06
C ALA A 108 -2.20 14.20 1.64
N TYR A 109 -1.32 15.17 1.35
CA TYR A 109 -1.79 16.52 1.06
C TYR A 109 -2.68 16.59 -0.19
N ALA A 110 -2.46 15.71 -1.17
CA ALA A 110 -3.25 15.68 -2.39
C ALA A 110 -4.72 15.27 -2.14
N TYR A 111 -5.00 14.60 -1.03
CA TYR A 111 -6.33 14.06 -0.69
C TYR A 111 -7.00 14.80 0.48
N CYS A 112 -6.22 15.30 1.44
CA CYS A 112 -6.76 15.99 2.61
C CYS A 112 -6.27 17.44 2.78
N GLY A 113 -5.57 17.96 1.78
CA GLY A 113 -5.09 19.35 1.72
C GLY A 113 -3.84 19.61 2.56
N PHE A 114 -3.15 20.70 2.24
CA PHE A 114 -1.96 21.15 2.96
C PHE A 114 -2.16 21.27 4.48
N PRO A 115 -3.26 21.82 5.01
CA PRO A 115 -3.38 22.02 6.44
C PRO A 115 -3.23 20.74 7.25
N ARG A 116 -3.88 19.64 6.86
CA ARG A 116 -3.78 18.36 7.55
C ARG A 116 -2.41 17.71 7.39
N SER A 117 -1.86 17.72 6.18
CA SER A 117 -0.53 17.19 5.90
C SER A 117 0.56 17.94 6.67
N LEU A 118 0.55 19.27 6.65
CA LEU A 118 1.53 20.10 7.37
C LEU A 118 1.46 19.89 8.88
N ARG A 119 0.24 19.78 9.45
CA ARG A 119 0.07 19.48 10.88
C ARG A 119 0.59 18.08 11.23
N ALA A 120 0.38 17.10 10.36
CA ALA A 120 0.92 15.77 10.55
C ALA A 120 2.46 15.76 10.49
N ILE A 121 3.06 16.48 9.54
CA ILE A 121 4.51 16.66 9.44
C ILE A 121 5.07 17.32 10.70
N GLN A 122 4.44 18.39 11.20
CA GLN A 122 4.85 19.06 12.45
C GLN A 122 4.78 18.11 13.65
N THR A 123 3.75 17.25 13.72
CA THR A 123 3.60 16.23 14.76
C THR A 123 4.73 15.21 14.68
N PHE A 124 5.12 14.82 13.47
CA PHE A 124 6.23 13.89 13.26
C PHE A 124 7.58 14.52 13.63
N MET A 125 7.83 15.77 13.26
CA MET A 125 9.03 16.52 13.66
C MET A 125 9.19 16.55 15.18
N ALA A 126 8.13 16.96 15.90
CA ALA A 126 8.15 17.00 17.36
C ALA A 126 8.40 15.62 17.98
N LEU A 127 7.85 14.54 17.41
CA LEU A 127 8.10 13.18 17.85
C LEU A 127 9.57 12.79 17.66
N LEU A 128 10.18 13.10 16.52
CA LEU A 128 11.60 12.81 16.25
C LEU A 128 12.53 13.57 17.19
N ASP A 129 12.25 14.85 17.47
CA ASP A 129 13.02 15.68 18.41
C ASP A 129 12.98 15.09 19.82
N GLU A 130 11.82 14.64 20.29
CA GLU A 130 11.70 14.00 21.60
C GLU A 130 12.44 12.65 21.66
N ARG A 131 12.35 11.84 20.62
CA ARG A 131 13.06 10.56 20.53
C ARG A 131 14.57 10.79 20.56
N LYS A 132 15.06 11.76 19.78
CA LYS A 132 16.46 12.17 19.79
C LYS A 132 16.93 12.67 21.16
N ALA A 133 16.11 13.46 21.85
CA ALA A 133 16.41 13.92 23.20
C ALA A 133 16.52 12.78 24.23
N THR A 134 15.91 11.63 23.96
CA THR A 134 16.04 10.40 24.77
C THR A 134 17.13 9.44 24.27
N GLY A 135 17.98 9.87 23.32
CA GLY A 135 19.07 9.08 22.77
C GLY A 135 18.68 8.07 21.71
N ILE A 136 17.46 8.18 21.15
CA ILE A 136 17.01 7.30 20.07
C ILE A 136 17.31 7.97 18.73
N GLU A 137 18.09 7.29 17.87
CA GLU A 137 18.35 7.71 16.50
C GLU A 137 17.51 6.87 15.53
N ASP A 138 16.53 7.49 14.88
CA ASP A 138 15.68 6.84 13.90
C ASP A 138 16.35 6.84 12.53
N PRO A 139 16.36 5.70 11.79
CA PRO A 139 16.95 5.63 10.46
C PRO A 139 16.31 6.63 9.50
N VAL A 140 17.10 7.50 8.90
CA VAL A 140 16.59 8.50 7.94
C VAL A 140 16.06 7.84 6.67
N GLY A 141 16.75 6.79 6.20
CA GLY A 141 16.42 6.11 4.95
C GLY A 141 16.91 6.87 3.71
N ARG A 142 16.67 6.27 2.54
CA ARG A 142 17.01 6.91 1.26
C ARG A 142 16.09 8.08 0.96
N ASP A 143 16.57 9.00 0.16
CA ASP A 143 15.73 10.08 -0.37
C ASP A 143 14.75 9.57 -1.44
N ALA A 144 13.70 10.33 -1.65
CA ALA A 144 12.80 10.11 -2.78
C ALA A 144 13.56 10.26 -4.10
N SER A 145 13.20 9.45 -5.08
CA SER A 145 13.74 9.63 -6.43
C SER A 145 13.33 11.00 -6.97
N PRO A 146 14.24 11.73 -7.62
CA PRO A 146 13.85 12.95 -8.31
C PRO A 146 12.86 12.61 -9.42
N VAL A 147 11.82 13.42 -9.55
CA VAL A 147 10.88 13.30 -10.67
C VAL A 147 11.63 13.58 -11.96
N ALA A 148 11.49 12.72 -12.95
CA ALA A 148 12.18 12.87 -14.22
C ALA A 148 11.85 14.23 -14.87
N ASN A 149 12.88 14.94 -15.32
CA ASN A 149 12.72 16.25 -15.98
C ASN A 149 12.66 16.12 -17.52
N THR A 150 12.14 14.99 -18.02
CA THR A 150 12.04 14.68 -19.44
C THR A 150 10.62 14.34 -19.82
N GLY A 151 10.21 14.82 -20.99
CA GLY A 151 8.88 14.55 -21.53
C GLY A 151 7.75 15.33 -20.85
N ASP A 152 6.55 15.10 -21.35
CA ASP A 152 5.34 15.77 -20.90
C ASP A 152 4.79 15.11 -19.63
N LYS A 153 4.65 15.89 -18.56
CA LYS A 153 4.14 15.42 -17.28
C LYS A 153 2.71 14.88 -17.36
N PHE A 154 1.89 15.50 -18.21
CA PHE A 154 0.51 15.06 -18.39
C PHE A 154 0.46 13.64 -18.97
N SER A 155 1.26 13.38 -20.00
CA SER A 155 1.35 12.05 -20.61
C SER A 155 1.88 11.00 -19.65
N ARG A 156 2.94 11.29 -18.90
CA ARG A 156 3.47 10.36 -17.89
C ARG A 156 2.45 10.06 -16.78
N GLY A 157 1.81 11.08 -16.24
CA GLY A 157 0.79 10.88 -15.21
C GLY A 157 -0.45 10.15 -15.74
N ARG A 158 -0.83 10.37 -16.99
CA ARG A 158 -1.87 9.60 -17.67
C ARG A 158 -1.49 8.12 -17.77
N ASP A 159 -0.26 7.82 -18.15
CA ASP A 159 0.23 6.45 -18.32
C ASP A 159 0.33 5.73 -16.95
N ILE A 160 0.75 6.45 -15.90
CA ILE A 160 0.72 5.94 -14.51
C ILE A 160 -0.72 5.64 -14.07
N LEU A 161 -1.65 6.56 -14.30
CA LEU A 161 -3.06 6.33 -13.97
C LEU A 161 -3.64 5.11 -14.71
N SER A 162 -3.29 4.95 -15.98
CA SER A 162 -3.64 3.78 -16.79
C SER A 162 -3.10 2.48 -16.18
N ALA A 163 -1.84 2.48 -15.75
CA ALA A 163 -1.24 1.32 -15.09
C ALA A 163 -1.90 1.00 -13.73
N LEU A 164 -2.36 2.02 -13.00
CA LEU A 164 -3.02 1.86 -11.71
C LEU A 164 -4.43 1.28 -11.84
N ASN A 165 -5.22 1.76 -12.80
CA ASN A 165 -6.64 1.40 -12.92
C ASN A 165 -6.94 0.35 -14.01
N GLY A 166 -5.95 -0.03 -14.81
CA GLY A 166 -6.09 -1.00 -15.90
C GLY A 166 -6.90 -0.48 -17.11
N LEU A 167 -7.23 0.80 -17.15
CA LEU A 167 -7.98 1.40 -18.26
C LEU A 167 -7.03 1.92 -19.35
N PRO A 168 -7.46 1.97 -20.62
CA PRO A 168 -6.65 2.54 -21.70
C PRO A 168 -6.26 3.98 -21.40
N ALA A 169 -4.99 4.32 -21.66
CA ALA A 169 -4.47 5.67 -21.43
C ALA A 169 -5.13 6.75 -22.30
N ASP A 170 -5.67 6.36 -23.46
CA ASP A 170 -6.39 7.21 -24.40
C ASP A 170 -7.91 7.22 -24.20
N ALA A 171 -8.40 6.66 -23.10
CA ALA A 171 -9.81 6.71 -22.76
C ALA A 171 -10.34 8.16 -22.77
N PRO A 172 -11.50 8.43 -23.41
CA PRO A 172 -12.00 9.78 -23.51
C PRO A 172 -12.33 10.37 -22.14
N ALA A 173 -12.04 11.66 -21.96
CA ALA A 173 -12.40 12.37 -20.75
C ALA A 173 -13.92 12.33 -20.52
N SER A 174 -14.33 12.18 -19.26
CA SER A 174 -15.74 12.12 -18.86
C SER A 174 -15.96 12.82 -17.52
N GLY A 175 -17.21 13.08 -17.18
CA GLY A 175 -17.59 13.64 -15.89
C GLY A 175 -16.86 14.93 -15.55
N PHE A 176 -16.20 14.98 -14.38
CA PHE A 176 -15.49 16.19 -13.93
C PHE A 176 -14.33 16.59 -14.85
N ALA A 177 -13.69 15.65 -15.55
CA ALA A 177 -12.58 15.95 -16.45
C ALA A 177 -13.04 16.77 -17.67
N LEU A 178 -14.27 16.53 -18.16
CA LEU A 178 -14.90 17.37 -19.20
C LEU A 178 -15.38 18.71 -18.65
N PHE A 179 -15.98 18.70 -17.45
CA PHE A 179 -16.57 19.89 -16.84
C PHE A 179 -15.49 20.89 -16.38
N ALA A 180 -14.40 20.39 -15.82
CA ALA A 180 -13.31 21.20 -15.25
C ALA A 180 -11.94 20.67 -15.71
N PRO A 181 -11.53 20.85 -16.97
CA PRO A 181 -10.32 20.23 -17.53
C PRO A 181 -9.03 20.65 -16.81
N THR A 182 -9.02 21.78 -16.12
CA THR A 182 -7.88 22.22 -15.31
C THR A 182 -7.61 21.27 -14.14
N ILE A 183 -8.63 20.73 -13.47
CA ILE A 183 -8.42 19.78 -12.37
C ILE A 183 -7.91 18.44 -12.90
N GLU A 184 -8.33 18.01 -14.08
CA GLU A 184 -7.82 16.83 -14.76
C GLU A 184 -6.32 16.98 -15.06
N LYS A 185 -5.90 18.16 -15.51
CA LYS A 185 -4.48 18.49 -15.71
C LYS A 185 -3.69 18.36 -14.40
N PHE A 186 -4.18 18.95 -13.31
CA PHE A 186 -3.51 18.86 -12.00
C PHE A 186 -3.43 17.42 -11.49
N LEU A 187 -4.47 16.62 -11.68
CA LEU A 187 -4.46 15.20 -11.32
C LEU A 187 -3.35 14.45 -12.07
N LYS A 188 -3.24 14.62 -13.37
CA LYS A 188 -2.25 13.91 -14.18
C LYS A 188 -0.84 14.44 -13.94
N GLU A 189 -0.62 15.75 -14.07
CA GLU A 189 0.72 16.33 -13.96
C GLU A 189 1.28 16.30 -12.54
N HIS A 190 0.45 16.56 -11.55
CA HIS A 190 0.92 16.72 -10.18
C HIS A 190 0.73 15.47 -9.34
N LEU A 191 -0.49 14.92 -9.26
CA LEU A 191 -0.71 13.73 -8.42
C LEU A 191 -0.03 12.50 -9.04
N PHE A 192 -0.42 12.11 -10.26
CA PHE A 192 0.06 10.85 -10.84
C PHE A 192 1.49 10.95 -11.40
N CYS A 193 2.00 12.14 -11.78
CA CYS A 193 3.38 12.31 -12.17
C CYS A 193 4.26 12.70 -10.97
N ASP A 194 4.14 13.92 -10.44
CA ASP A 194 5.09 14.43 -9.44
C ASP A 194 5.11 13.62 -8.13
N ILE A 195 3.98 13.07 -7.69
CA ILE A 195 3.90 12.33 -6.42
C ILE A 195 4.14 10.83 -6.64
N PHE A 196 3.49 10.22 -7.64
CA PHE A 196 3.60 8.77 -7.82
C PHE A 196 4.97 8.32 -8.36
N GLU A 197 5.73 9.16 -9.06
CA GLU A 197 7.08 8.84 -9.56
C GLU A 197 8.16 8.86 -8.47
N ARG A 198 7.88 9.33 -7.26
CA ARG A 198 8.90 9.54 -6.22
C ARG A 198 9.56 8.27 -5.67
N GLY A 199 9.01 7.11 -5.91
CA GLY A 199 9.66 5.81 -5.73
C GLY A 199 9.98 5.36 -4.29
N LEU A 200 9.63 6.11 -3.23
CA LEU A 200 9.79 5.67 -1.83
C LEU A 200 8.71 4.69 -1.40
N LEU A 201 7.48 4.90 -1.87
CA LEU A 201 6.36 3.99 -1.67
C LEU A 201 6.03 3.31 -2.99
N THR A 202 5.71 2.04 -2.94
CA THR A 202 5.14 1.30 -4.07
C THR A 202 3.74 1.81 -4.40
N TYR A 203 3.23 1.53 -5.58
CA TYR A 203 1.84 1.87 -5.94
C TYR A 203 0.82 1.26 -4.99
N LYS A 204 1.04 0.02 -4.54
CA LYS A 204 0.18 -0.61 -3.51
C LYS A 204 0.17 0.17 -2.20
N GLU A 205 1.33 0.58 -1.71
CA GLU A 205 1.45 1.37 -0.47
C GLU A 205 0.82 2.76 -0.61
N ARG A 206 0.96 3.40 -1.79
CA ARG A 206 0.29 4.69 -2.06
C ARG A 206 -1.23 4.53 -2.04
N GLU A 207 -1.75 3.49 -2.64
CA GLU A 207 -3.19 3.24 -2.67
C GLU A 207 -3.74 2.81 -1.30
N LEU A 208 -2.99 2.04 -0.50
CA LEU A 208 -3.32 1.79 0.91
C LEU A 208 -3.42 3.09 1.70
N ALA A 209 -2.45 4.00 1.52
CA ALA A 209 -2.48 5.32 2.14
C ALA A 209 -3.68 6.13 1.64
N THR A 210 -3.94 6.16 0.33
CA THR A 210 -5.05 6.89 -0.29
C THR A 210 -6.40 6.46 0.27
N VAL A 211 -6.71 5.15 0.24
CA VAL A 211 -7.98 4.63 0.77
C VAL A 211 -8.14 4.94 2.24
N SER A 212 -7.07 4.86 3.02
CA SER A 212 -7.08 5.17 4.46
C SER A 212 -7.29 6.68 4.72
N ILE A 213 -6.68 7.56 3.92
CA ILE A 213 -6.90 9.01 3.99
C ILE A 213 -8.37 9.32 3.67
N LEU A 214 -8.92 8.75 2.58
CA LEU A 214 -10.30 8.98 2.18
C LEU A 214 -11.29 8.50 3.24
N ALA A 215 -11.02 7.35 3.89
CA ALA A 215 -11.81 6.88 5.03
C ALA A 215 -11.77 7.86 6.22
N GLY A 216 -10.62 8.49 6.47
CA GLY A 216 -10.46 9.53 7.49
C GLY A 216 -11.17 10.84 7.13
N VAL A 217 -11.13 11.25 5.87
CA VAL A 217 -11.79 12.48 5.36
C VAL A 217 -13.30 12.33 5.44
N GLY A 218 -13.85 11.22 4.94
CA GLY A 218 -15.29 10.96 4.87
C GLY A 218 -16.04 11.83 3.85
N GLY A 219 -17.20 11.37 3.38
CA GLY A 219 -18.02 12.09 2.41
C GLY A 219 -17.45 12.12 0.99
N VAL A 220 -16.54 11.20 0.68
CA VAL A 220 -15.83 11.08 -0.60
C VAL A 220 -15.92 9.66 -1.18
N GLU A 221 -17.03 8.99 -0.93
CA GLU A 221 -17.28 7.60 -1.31
C GLU A 221 -17.08 7.32 -2.82
N PRO A 222 -17.48 8.21 -3.76
CA PRO A 222 -17.22 8.00 -5.18
C PRO A 222 -15.71 7.93 -5.51
N MET A 223 -14.86 8.70 -4.82
CA MET A 223 -13.41 8.66 -4.97
C MET A 223 -12.84 7.38 -4.36
N ALA A 224 -13.32 7.02 -3.17
CA ALA A 224 -12.95 5.77 -2.50
C ALA A 224 -13.28 4.53 -3.35
N TYR A 225 -14.40 4.54 -4.08
CA TYR A 225 -14.77 3.46 -5.00
C TYR A 225 -13.69 3.22 -6.06
N GLY A 226 -13.18 4.29 -6.70
CA GLY A 226 -12.10 4.19 -7.68
C GLY A 226 -10.82 3.63 -7.08
N HIS A 227 -10.38 4.16 -5.93
CA HIS A 227 -9.13 3.76 -5.28
C HIS A 227 -9.18 2.35 -4.67
N ILE A 228 -10.32 1.89 -4.13
CA ILE A 228 -10.49 0.50 -3.71
C ILE A 228 -10.42 -0.43 -4.93
N GLY A 229 -11.01 -0.02 -6.07
CA GLY A 229 -10.87 -0.74 -7.34
C GLY A 229 -9.42 -0.85 -7.79
N ILE A 230 -8.64 0.22 -7.70
CA ILE A 230 -7.20 0.23 -7.99
C ILE A 230 -6.45 -0.71 -7.03
N CYS A 231 -6.74 -0.70 -5.74
CA CYS A 231 -6.14 -1.64 -4.78
C CYS A 231 -6.31 -3.09 -5.23
N LEU A 232 -7.54 -3.47 -5.63
CA LEU A 232 -7.83 -4.82 -6.12
C LEU A 232 -7.11 -5.11 -7.45
N HIS A 233 -7.06 -4.16 -8.38
CA HIS A 233 -6.32 -4.28 -9.64
C HIS A 233 -4.82 -4.49 -9.42
N LEU A 234 -4.23 -3.80 -8.45
CA LEU A 234 -2.84 -3.96 -8.04
C LEU A 234 -2.57 -5.26 -7.28
N GLY A 235 -3.58 -6.11 -7.09
CA GLY A 235 -3.45 -7.44 -6.48
C GLY A 235 -3.50 -7.43 -4.95
N LEU A 236 -4.11 -6.41 -4.32
CA LEU A 236 -4.54 -6.52 -2.94
C LEU A 236 -5.80 -7.39 -2.89
N THR A 237 -5.83 -8.36 -2.01
CA THR A 237 -6.99 -9.26 -1.87
C THR A 237 -8.13 -8.57 -1.14
N PRO A 238 -9.40 -9.00 -1.36
CA PRO A 238 -10.54 -8.50 -0.58
C PRO A 238 -10.32 -8.64 0.93
N MET A 239 -9.63 -9.70 1.38
CA MET A 239 -9.31 -9.93 2.78
C MET A 239 -8.30 -8.92 3.31
N GLN A 240 -7.26 -8.57 2.55
CA GLN A 240 -6.32 -7.50 2.90
C GLN A 240 -7.03 -6.15 2.97
N MET A 241 -7.95 -5.86 2.03
CA MET A 241 -8.76 -4.64 2.07
C MET A 241 -9.70 -4.62 3.29
N GLN A 242 -10.28 -5.76 3.69
CA GLN A 242 -11.03 -5.85 4.94
C GLN A 242 -10.14 -5.51 6.14
N SER A 243 -8.89 -6.02 6.18
CA SER A 243 -7.91 -5.69 7.23
C SER A 243 -7.58 -4.19 7.28
N VAL A 244 -7.52 -3.50 6.12
CA VAL A 244 -7.41 -2.02 6.09
C VAL A 244 -8.56 -1.38 6.86
N PHE A 245 -9.80 -1.81 6.60
CA PHE A 245 -10.98 -1.20 7.22
C PHE A 245 -11.12 -1.59 8.70
N ASP A 246 -10.61 -2.74 9.12
CA ASP A 246 -10.54 -3.12 10.53
C ASP A 246 -9.55 -2.21 11.30
N ILE A 247 -8.42 -1.86 10.69
CA ILE A 247 -7.47 -0.88 11.26
C ILE A 247 -8.11 0.51 11.30
N VAL A 248 -8.80 0.93 10.24
CA VAL A 248 -9.53 2.21 10.22
C VAL A 248 -10.61 2.24 11.31
N GLU A 249 -11.38 1.17 11.48
CA GLU A 249 -12.41 1.08 12.53
C GLU A 249 -11.82 1.17 13.92
N THR A 250 -10.75 0.42 14.17
CA THR A 250 -10.05 0.43 15.46
C THR A 250 -9.53 1.82 15.82
N ASN A 251 -9.06 2.58 14.85
CA ASN A 251 -8.43 3.88 15.07
C ASN A 251 -9.41 5.06 15.01
N LEU A 252 -10.40 5.03 14.11
CA LEU A 252 -11.29 6.16 13.83
C LEU A 252 -12.77 5.86 14.09
N GLY A 253 -13.10 4.61 14.41
CA GLY A 253 -14.46 4.16 14.67
C GLY A 253 -15.21 3.71 13.41
N LYS A 254 -16.33 3.03 13.67
CA LYS A 254 -17.18 2.36 12.66
C LYS A 254 -17.67 3.31 11.56
N ALA A 255 -17.96 4.57 11.90
CA ALA A 255 -18.44 5.56 10.92
C ALA A 255 -17.45 5.82 9.77
N SER A 256 -16.15 5.69 10.01
CA SER A 256 -15.12 5.85 8.98
C SER A 256 -14.90 4.58 8.14
N ALA A 257 -15.08 3.39 8.72
CA ALA A 257 -14.82 2.12 8.05
C ALA A 257 -16.01 1.56 7.25
N GLU A 258 -17.22 1.70 7.79
CA GLU A 258 -18.44 1.08 7.21
C GLU A 258 -18.74 1.51 5.77
N PRO A 259 -18.60 2.80 5.37
CA PRO A 259 -18.78 3.19 3.98
C PRO A 259 -17.78 2.49 3.05
N MET A 260 -16.53 2.29 3.50
CA MET A 260 -15.47 1.64 2.72
C MET A 260 -15.75 0.14 2.54
N ARG A 261 -16.23 -0.56 3.58
CA ARG A 261 -16.64 -1.96 3.50
C ARG A 261 -17.79 -2.17 2.50
N LYS A 262 -18.79 -1.30 2.51
CA LYS A 262 -19.91 -1.35 1.53
C LYS A 262 -19.41 -1.19 0.09
N ILE A 263 -18.43 -0.33 -0.13
CA ILE A 263 -17.81 -0.17 -1.44
C ILE A 263 -17.09 -1.46 -1.85
N LEU A 264 -16.28 -2.04 -0.96
CA LEU A 264 -15.57 -3.30 -1.22
C LEU A 264 -16.56 -4.43 -1.58
N ASP A 265 -17.63 -4.58 -0.79
CA ASP A 265 -18.68 -5.57 -1.04
C ASP A 265 -19.35 -5.40 -2.42
N ASN A 266 -19.57 -4.16 -2.84
CA ASN A 266 -20.14 -3.87 -4.15
C ASN A 266 -19.19 -4.20 -5.31
N LEU A 267 -17.90 -3.97 -5.11
CA LEU A 267 -16.86 -4.28 -6.11
C LEU A 267 -16.66 -5.79 -6.25
N THR A 268 -16.66 -6.53 -5.14
CA THR A 268 -16.40 -7.98 -5.14
C THR A 268 -17.61 -8.82 -5.58
N LYS A 269 -18.84 -8.32 -5.42
CA LYS A 269 -20.07 -8.99 -5.93
C LYS A 269 -20.25 -8.90 -7.43
N ARG A 270 -19.53 -7.99 -8.10
CA ARG A 270 -19.64 -7.75 -9.56
C ARG A 270 -18.60 -8.52 -10.37
N GLN A 271 -17.67 -9.18 -9.70
CA GLN A 271 -16.69 -10.11 -10.28
C GLN A 271 -17.22 -11.55 -10.23
#